data_11102ce2c24d999ded875e770929e1b0
#
_entry.id   11102ce2c24d999ded875e770929e1b0
#
_cell.length_a   1.000
_cell.length_b   1.000
_cell.length_c   1.000
_cell.angle_alpha   90.00
_cell.angle_beta   90.00
_cell.angle_gamma   90.00
#
_symmetry.space_group_name_H-M   'P 1'
#
loop_
_entity.id
_entity.type
_entity.pdbx_description
1 polymer ?
#
loop_
_entity_poly.entity_id
_entity_poly.type
_entity_poly.pdbx_seq_one_letter_code
_entity_poly.pdbx_strand_id
1 'polypeptide(L)'
;MADLQNDFSWSKSRHDKFRECSRAYFNTYYGSWGGWSAPASSPVRELYVLKKLSSRWQWAGSVVHDAIKQLLTRARASGDLWPLERLQEQTRQKARAQFAASREKSYWRESSRIVGLTEHEYGEPVTDADWKRLYESVIDGSLRAFFQSEVLEEIRRTPHDRWLGVDELDHWFFEGTKIWVAVDFAYRDAEGRVHLLDWKTGKERGVDHTQVASYALYARQKWDVKPDGVVGGLVYLVQEEGRPAERTSVAADEATLEACRTLMRGSIAEMRAALVDREKNVARVEDFPQTEDRERCARCAFRRPCGRI
;
A
#
# COMPACT_ATOMS: atom_id res chain seq x y z
N MET A 1 9.78 -10.74 26.54
CA MET A 1 9.51 -10.31 25.15
C MET A 1 10.70 -9.49 24.74
N ALA A 2 11.37 -9.84 23.63
CA ALA A 2 12.47 -9.02 23.13
C ALA A 2 11.93 -7.61 22.87
N ASP A 3 12.65 -6.59 23.33
CA ASP A 3 12.32 -5.20 23.04
C ASP A 3 12.34 -5.02 21.53
N LEU A 4 11.17 -4.78 20.92
CA LEU A 4 11.05 -4.49 19.50
C LEU A 4 11.75 -3.16 19.22
N GLN A 5 12.89 -3.23 18.55
CA GLN A 5 13.65 -2.06 18.17
C GLN A 5 13.05 -1.42 16.91
N ASN A 6 13.02 -0.07 16.89
CA ASN A 6 12.57 0.68 15.72
C ASN A 6 13.75 0.83 14.73
N ASP A 7 13.98 -0.15 13.88
CA ASP A 7 15.06 -0.09 12.91
C ASP A 7 14.70 0.79 11.71
N PHE A 8 15.70 1.56 11.24
CA PHE A 8 15.54 2.32 10.02
C PHE A 8 15.30 1.38 8.83
N SER A 9 14.33 1.72 8.01
CA SER A 9 14.05 1.01 6.77
C SER A 9 13.41 1.94 5.75
N TRP A 10 13.48 1.56 4.49
CA TRP A 10 12.90 2.32 3.39
C TRP A 10 11.80 1.52 2.68
N SER A 11 10.85 2.22 2.10
CA SER A 11 9.91 1.74 1.10
C SER A 11 9.44 2.93 0.25
N LYS A 12 8.86 2.67 -0.91
CA LYS A 12 8.28 3.75 -1.73
C LYS A 12 7.23 4.55 -0.95
N SER A 13 6.37 3.90 -0.18
CA SER A 13 5.36 4.58 0.66
C SER A 13 5.96 5.42 1.80
N ARG A 14 7.10 5.00 2.37
CA ARG A 14 7.84 5.81 3.35
C ARG A 14 8.45 7.04 2.71
N HIS A 15 9.06 6.88 1.54
CA HIS A 15 9.59 7.99 0.74
C HIS A 15 8.50 9.02 0.43
N ASP A 16 7.37 8.57 -0.13
CA ASP A 16 6.27 9.46 -0.49
C ASP A 16 5.75 10.24 0.71
N LYS A 17 5.51 9.55 1.83
CA LYS A 17 5.06 10.19 3.05
C LYS A 17 6.05 11.22 3.58
N PHE A 18 7.35 10.94 3.52
CA PHE A 18 8.39 11.89 3.93
C PHE A 18 8.42 13.13 3.02
N ARG A 19 8.32 12.93 1.70
CA ARG A 19 8.27 14.03 0.71
C ARG A 19 6.99 14.84 0.81
N GLU A 20 5.88 14.21 1.09
CA GLU A 20 4.59 14.87 1.24
C GLU A 20 4.49 15.71 2.51
N CYS A 21 4.95 15.20 3.64
CA CYS A 21 5.01 15.87 4.92
C CYS A 21 5.91 15.11 5.88
N SER A 22 7.08 15.65 6.19
CA SER A 22 8.03 15.01 7.11
C SER A 22 7.45 14.83 8.52
N ARG A 23 6.56 15.74 9.00
CA ARG A 23 5.84 15.59 10.28
C ARG A 23 4.88 14.37 10.24
N ALA A 24 4.17 14.14 9.13
CA ALA A 24 3.31 12.97 9.00
C ALA A 24 4.15 11.67 8.95
N TYR A 25 5.32 11.70 8.34
CA TYR A 25 6.28 10.61 8.38
C TYR A 25 6.76 10.33 9.80
N PHE A 26 7.19 11.37 10.56
CA PHE A 26 7.58 11.22 11.96
C PHE A 26 6.45 10.60 12.79
N ASN A 27 5.24 11.15 12.71
CA ASN A 27 4.09 10.65 13.44
C ASN A 27 3.78 9.18 13.13
N THR A 28 3.98 8.76 11.86
CA THR A 28 3.72 7.38 11.43
C THR A 28 4.77 6.40 11.94
N TYR A 29 6.06 6.74 11.89
CA TYR A 29 7.13 5.77 12.07
C TYR A 29 7.92 5.93 13.38
N TYR A 30 7.86 7.09 14.02
CA TYR A 30 8.54 7.39 15.28
C TYR A 30 7.56 7.78 16.40
N GLY A 31 6.79 8.80 16.25
CA GLY A 31 5.87 9.31 17.26
C GLY A 31 4.81 8.29 17.72
N SER A 32 4.42 7.39 16.84
CA SER A 32 3.47 6.30 17.15
C SER A 32 4.12 5.01 17.61
N TRP A 33 5.47 4.95 17.67
CA TRP A 33 6.16 3.71 18.04
C TRP A 33 5.86 3.31 19.49
N GLY A 34 5.56 2.04 19.70
CA GLY A 34 5.15 1.52 21.01
C GLY A 34 3.68 1.76 21.36
N GLY A 35 2.91 2.51 20.54
CA GLY A 35 1.50 2.83 20.83
C GLY A 35 0.54 1.63 20.85
N TRP A 36 1.00 0.46 20.43
CA TRP A 36 0.26 -0.81 20.56
C TRP A 36 0.34 -1.42 21.96
N SER A 37 1.29 -1.00 22.79
CA SER A 37 1.49 -1.56 24.11
C SER A 37 0.54 -0.93 25.14
N ALA A 38 0.16 -1.71 26.17
CA ALA A 38 -0.74 -1.24 27.23
C ALA A 38 -0.21 0.00 27.99
N PRO A 39 1.10 0.10 28.32
CA PRO A 39 1.65 1.24 29.04
C PRO A 39 1.92 2.48 28.15
N ALA A 40 1.57 2.47 26.88
CA ALA A 40 1.80 3.61 26.00
C ALA A 40 1.08 4.87 26.52
N SER A 41 1.78 6.00 26.50
CA SER A 41 1.18 7.31 26.86
C SER A 41 0.07 7.68 25.88
N SER A 42 -0.88 8.52 26.35
CA SER A 42 -2.00 9.00 25.53
C SER A 42 -1.59 9.56 24.16
N PRO A 43 -0.59 10.46 24.05
CA PRO A 43 -0.17 10.98 22.75
C PRO A 43 0.39 9.92 21.79
N VAL A 44 1.20 8.99 22.31
CA VAL A 44 1.77 7.91 21.50
C VAL A 44 0.66 6.97 20.99
N ARG A 45 -0.30 6.63 21.86
CA ARG A 45 -1.46 5.82 21.50
C ARG A 45 -2.34 6.53 20.47
N GLU A 46 -2.58 7.83 20.63
CA GLU A 46 -3.32 8.62 19.65
C GLU A 46 -2.67 8.54 18.26
N LEU A 47 -1.37 8.83 18.17
CA LEU A 47 -0.64 8.73 16.91
C LEU A 47 -0.68 7.31 16.33
N TYR A 48 -0.65 6.28 17.17
CA TYR A 48 -0.75 4.89 16.74
C TYR A 48 -2.12 4.55 16.14
N VAL A 49 -3.21 5.08 16.70
CA VAL A 49 -4.55 4.91 16.12
C VAL A 49 -4.65 5.71 14.82
N LEU A 50 -4.28 6.99 14.85
CA LEU A 50 -4.41 7.88 13.70
C LEU A 50 -3.60 7.42 12.48
N LYS A 51 -2.42 6.82 12.66
CA LYS A 51 -1.62 6.30 11.52
C LYS A 51 -2.29 5.18 10.75
N LYS A 52 -3.30 4.53 11.32
CA LYS A 52 -4.04 3.42 10.71
C LYS A 52 -5.32 3.88 10.02
N LEU A 53 -5.66 5.14 10.19
CA LEU A 53 -6.77 5.72 9.45
C LEU A 53 -6.39 5.91 7.99
N SER A 54 -7.35 5.69 7.12
CA SER A 54 -7.26 5.95 5.69
C SER A 54 -8.41 6.81 5.21
N SER A 55 -8.22 7.54 4.11
CA SER A 55 -9.36 8.17 3.45
C SER A 55 -10.29 7.10 2.87
N ARG A 56 -11.56 7.44 2.69
CA ARG A 56 -12.54 6.54 2.05
C ARG A 56 -12.06 5.96 0.70
N TRP A 57 -11.29 6.73 -0.07
CA TRP A 57 -10.75 6.27 -1.35
C TRP A 57 -9.62 5.25 -1.18
N GLN A 58 -8.68 5.51 -0.25
CA GLN A 58 -7.63 4.56 0.09
C GLN A 58 -8.19 3.28 0.69
N TRP A 59 -9.22 3.40 1.55
CA TRP A 59 -9.92 2.26 2.10
C TRP A 59 -10.59 1.41 1.00
N ALA A 60 -11.32 2.05 0.07
CA ALA A 60 -11.95 1.31 -1.04
C ALA A 60 -10.90 0.57 -1.89
N GLY A 61 -9.76 1.22 -2.17
CA GLY A 61 -8.62 0.56 -2.84
C GLY A 61 -8.10 -0.65 -2.07
N SER A 62 -7.89 -0.51 -0.76
CA SER A 62 -7.43 -1.61 0.08
C SER A 62 -8.43 -2.78 0.11
N VAL A 63 -9.73 -2.50 0.07
CA VAL A 63 -10.78 -3.54 -0.01
C VAL A 63 -10.65 -4.34 -1.32
N VAL A 64 -10.36 -3.66 -2.44
CA VAL A 64 -10.15 -4.32 -3.75
C VAL A 64 -8.89 -5.18 -3.72
N HIS A 65 -7.75 -4.65 -3.25
CA HIS A 65 -6.50 -5.40 -3.13
C HIS A 65 -6.68 -6.64 -2.26
N ASP A 66 -7.30 -6.49 -1.08
CA ASP A 66 -7.60 -7.60 -0.18
C ASP A 66 -8.50 -8.67 -0.84
N ALA A 67 -9.48 -8.26 -1.65
CA ALA A 67 -10.37 -9.19 -2.36
C ALA A 67 -9.61 -9.99 -3.43
N ILE A 68 -8.79 -9.32 -4.24
CA ILE A 68 -7.96 -9.97 -5.26
C ILE A 68 -6.91 -10.88 -4.60
N LYS A 69 -6.25 -10.42 -3.54
CA LYS A 69 -5.34 -11.24 -2.73
C LYS A 69 -6.02 -12.52 -2.24
N GLN A 70 -7.20 -12.40 -1.64
CA GLN A 70 -7.97 -13.54 -1.15
C GLN A 70 -8.32 -14.52 -2.27
N LEU A 71 -8.77 -14.00 -3.43
CA LEU A 71 -9.07 -14.78 -4.62
C LEU A 71 -7.86 -15.59 -5.08
N LEU A 72 -6.72 -14.93 -5.27
CA LEU A 72 -5.51 -15.55 -5.81
C LEU A 72 -4.83 -16.49 -4.80
N THR A 73 -4.78 -16.11 -3.51
CA THR A 73 -4.24 -16.98 -2.46
C THR A 73 -5.04 -18.29 -2.37
N ARG A 74 -6.36 -18.19 -2.45
CA ARG A 74 -7.20 -19.38 -2.45
C ARG A 74 -6.99 -20.21 -3.72
N ALA A 75 -6.96 -19.59 -4.89
CA ALA A 75 -6.71 -20.30 -6.16
C ALA A 75 -5.40 -21.08 -6.10
N ARG A 76 -4.33 -20.45 -5.58
CA ARG A 76 -3.03 -21.13 -5.38
C ARG A 76 -3.13 -22.36 -4.48
N ALA A 77 -3.98 -22.31 -3.46
CA ALA A 77 -4.14 -23.41 -2.49
C ALA A 77 -5.08 -24.51 -2.97
N SER A 78 -6.17 -24.20 -3.69
CA SER A 78 -7.23 -25.15 -4.06
C SER A 78 -7.31 -25.51 -5.54
N GLY A 79 -6.60 -24.78 -6.39
CA GLY A 79 -6.72 -24.90 -7.85
C GLY A 79 -7.90 -24.15 -8.47
N ASP A 80 -8.84 -23.64 -7.65
CA ASP A 80 -10.09 -23.07 -8.12
C ASP A 80 -10.19 -21.58 -7.85
N LEU A 81 -10.50 -20.80 -8.86
CA LEU A 81 -10.91 -19.38 -8.74
C LEU A 81 -12.41 -19.30 -8.43
N TRP A 82 -12.76 -18.48 -7.45
CA TRP A 82 -14.18 -18.20 -7.20
C TRP A 82 -14.81 -17.44 -8.38
N PRO A 83 -16.10 -17.69 -8.64
CA PRO A 83 -16.83 -16.83 -9.56
C PRO A 83 -16.95 -15.40 -9.02
N LEU A 84 -17.10 -14.44 -9.93
CA LEU A 84 -17.16 -13.03 -9.61
C LEU A 84 -18.23 -12.71 -8.54
N GLU A 85 -19.43 -13.27 -8.69
CA GLU A 85 -20.58 -13.02 -7.83
C GLU A 85 -20.28 -13.41 -6.37
N ARG A 86 -19.57 -14.51 -6.17
CA ARG A 86 -19.16 -14.95 -4.83
C ARG A 86 -18.14 -13.99 -4.22
N LEU A 87 -17.16 -13.55 -5.00
CA LEU A 87 -16.16 -12.59 -4.52
C LEU A 87 -16.82 -11.25 -4.19
N GLN A 88 -17.71 -10.76 -5.04
CA GLN A 88 -18.47 -9.53 -4.84
C GLN A 88 -19.30 -9.59 -3.54
N GLU A 89 -20.03 -10.68 -3.31
CA GLU A 89 -20.87 -10.80 -2.09
C GLU A 89 -20.01 -10.81 -0.82
N GLN A 90 -18.92 -11.56 -0.79
CA GLN A 90 -18.02 -11.55 0.38
C GLN A 90 -17.36 -10.19 0.60
N THR A 91 -16.93 -9.55 -0.49
CA THR A 91 -16.32 -8.22 -0.43
C THR A 91 -17.32 -7.19 0.08
N ARG A 92 -18.58 -7.27 -0.36
CA ARG A 92 -19.68 -6.39 0.09
C ARG A 92 -19.93 -6.53 1.58
N GLN A 93 -20.02 -7.76 2.09
CA GLN A 93 -20.25 -8.02 3.51
C GLN A 93 -19.09 -7.47 4.35
N LYS A 94 -17.85 -7.73 3.94
CA LYS A 94 -16.64 -7.21 4.61
C LYS A 94 -16.61 -5.67 4.60
N ALA A 95 -16.85 -5.05 3.45
CA ALA A 95 -16.85 -3.60 3.30
C ALA A 95 -17.92 -2.93 4.19
N ARG A 96 -19.15 -3.47 4.24
CA ARG A 96 -20.21 -2.98 5.12
C ARG A 96 -19.84 -3.07 6.59
N ALA A 97 -19.28 -4.21 7.02
CA ALA A 97 -18.86 -4.40 8.40
C ALA A 97 -17.74 -3.42 8.79
N GLN A 98 -16.72 -3.24 7.93
CA GLN A 98 -15.65 -2.27 8.16
C GLN A 98 -16.17 -0.83 8.22
N PHE A 99 -17.06 -0.45 7.32
CA PHE A 99 -17.64 0.88 7.29
C PHE A 99 -18.47 1.19 8.55
N ALA A 100 -19.31 0.24 9.00
CA ALA A 100 -20.08 0.36 10.23
C ALA A 100 -19.18 0.51 11.46
N ALA A 101 -18.18 -0.38 11.62
CA ALA A 101 -17.20 -0.32 12.71
C ALA A 101 -16.41 1.00 12.71
N SER A 102 -16.07 1.51 11.52
CA SER A 102 -15.42 2.80 11.38
C SER A 102 -16.30 3.96 11.83
N ARG A 103 -17.59 3.97 11.45
CA ARG A 103 -18.55 4.98 11.86
C ARG A 103 -18.75 5.02 13.37
N GLU A 104 -18.71 3.85 14.02
CA GLU A 104 -18.77 3.70 15.48
C GLU A 104 -17.44 4.01 16.19
N LYS A 105 -16.39 4.34 15.44
CA LYS A 105 -15.03 4.58 15.91
C LYS A 105 -14.47 3.43 16.75
N SER A 106 -14.85 2.19 16.45
CA SER A 106 -14.42 0.99 17.18
C SER A 106 -12.91 0.77 17.13
N TYR A 107 -12.20 1.37 16.15
CA TYR A 107 -10.74 1.36 16.02
C TYR A 107 -10.01 2.00 17.21
N TRP A 108 -10.65 2.86 18.00
CA TRP A 108 -10.05 3.37 19.23
C TRP A 108 -9.88 2.29 20.31
N ARG A 109 -10.73 1.28 20.29
CA ARG A 109 -10.64 0.11 21.19
C ARG A 109 -9.75 -0.99 20.62
N GLU A 110 -9.84 -1.24 19.31
CA GLU A 110 -9.19 -2.36 18.62
C GLU A 110 -8.46 -1.93 17.34
N SER A 111 -7.62 -0.91 17.42
CA SER A 111 -6.93 -0.30 16.26
C SER A 111 -6.07 -1.27 15.44
N SER A 112 -5.67 -2.42 15.99
CA SER A 112 -4.92 -3.43 15.24
C SER A 112 -5.77 -4.28 14.31
N ARG A 113 -7.10 -4.32 14.52
CA ARG A 113 -8.04 -5.20 13.82
C ARG A 113 -9.09 -4.46 13.00
N ILE A 114 -9.40 -3.23 13.39
CA ILE A 114 -10.50 -2.47 12.81
C ILE A 114 -9.96 -1.34 11.97
N VAL A 115 -10.46 -1.24 10.74
CA VAL A 115 -10.18 -0.12 9.83
C VAL A 115 -10.93 1.13 10.29
N GLY A 116 -10.26 2.28 10.26
CA GLY A 116 -10.87 3.57 10.53
C GLY A 116 -10.78 4.49 9.32
N LEU A 117 -11.86 5.22 9.04
CA LEU A 117 -11.86 6.27 8.02
C LEU A 117 -11.53 7.62 8.67
N THR A 118 -10.65 8.38 8.02
CA THR A 118 -10.29 9.73 8.44
C THR A 118 -11.52 10.63 8.51
N GLU A 119 -12.44 10.48 7.58
CA GLU A 119 -13.70 11.22 7.54
C GLU A 119 -14.54 10.96 8.80
N HIS A 120 -14.69 9.70 9.21
CA HIS A 120 -15.45 9.38 10.44
C HIS A 120 -14.77 9.89 11.71
N GLU A 121 -13.42 9.85 11.76
CA GLU A 121 -12.67 10.39 12.90
C GLU A 121 -12.97 11.87 13.11
N TYR A 122 -13.03 12.62 12.03
CA TYR A 122 -13.17 14.07 12.07
C TYR A 122 -14.62 14.56 11.86
N GLY A 123 -15.59 13.65 11.84
CA GLY A 123 -17.00 14.01 11.72
C GLY A 123 -17.39 14.52 10.33
N GLU A 124 -16.59 14.23 9.32
CA GLU A 124 -16.92 14.58 7.94
C GLU A 124 -18.00 13.63 7.41
N PRO A 125 -19.03 14.15 6.73
CA PRO A 125 -20.10 13.31 6.24
C PRO A 125 -19.62 12.36 5.14
N VAL A 126 -20.02 11.10 5.25
CA VAL A 126 -19.97 10.12 4.16
C VAL A 126 -21.42 9.72 3.90
N THR A 127 -21.98 10.30 2.84
CA THR A 127 -23.40 10.13 2.51
C THR A 127 -23.68 8.75 1.89
N ASP A 128 -24.95 8.36 1.80
CA ASP A 128 -25.35 7.14 1.09
C ASP A 128 -24.96 7.20 -0.41
N ALA A 129 -24.98 8.38 -1.01
CA ALA A 129 -24.50 8.59 -2.38
C ALA A 129 -22.98 8.35 -2.50
N ASP A 130 -22.19 8.82 -1.52
CA ASP A 130 -20.75 8.54 -1.45
C ASP A 130 -20.50 7.04 -1.28
N TRP A 131 -21.25 6.39 -0.37
CA TRP A 131 -21.17 4.94 -0.17
C TRP A 131 -21.47 4.18 -1.47
N LYS A 132 -22.56 4.53 -2.14
CA LYS A 132 -22.97 3.92 -3.39
C LYS A 132 -21.85 4.06 -4.44
N ARG A 133 -21.30 5.27 -4.61
CA ARG A 133 -20.20 5.53 -5.54
C ARG A 133 -18.94 4.72 -5.21
N LEU A 134 -18.53 4.68 -3.94
CA LEU A 134 -17.37 3.91 -3.49
C LEU A 134 -17.55 2.43 -3.77
N TYR A 135 -18.72 1.91 -3.44
CA TYR A 135 -19.00 0.49 -3.59
C TYR A 135 -19.18 0.11 -5.06
N GLU A 136 -20.12 0.74 -5.79
CA GLU A 136 -20.47 0.32 -7.14
C GLU A 136 -19.39 0.65 -8.17
N SER A 137 -18.78 1.84 -8.08
CA SER A 137 -17.80 2.26 -9.09
C SER A 137 -16.37 1.82 -8.73
N VAL A 138 -15.94 1.97 -7.48
CA VAL A 138 -14.56 1.63 -7.11
C VAL A 138 -14.43 0.15 -6.75
N ILE A 139 -15.18 -0.35 -5.76
CA ILE A 139 -14.97 -1.71 -5.27
C ILE A 139 -15.49 -2.72 -6.29
N ASP A 140 -16.78 -2.70 -6.56
CA ASP A 140 -17.46 -3.67 -7.41
C ASP A 140 -17.05 -3.53 -8.89
N GLY A 141 -16.92 -2.29 -9.36
CA GLY A 141 -16.44 -1.98 -10.71
C GLY A 141 -15.02 -2.49 -10.96
N SER A 142 -14.10 -2.31 -10.00
CA SER A 142 -12.73 -2.83 -10.12
C SER A 142 -12.69 -4.36 -10.17
N LEU A 143 -13.51 -5.04 -9.37
CA LEU A 143 -13.59 -6.51 -9.41
C LEU A 143 -14.13 -7.00 -10.75
N ARG A 144 -15.16 -6.36 -11.30
CA ARG A 144 -15.66 -6.68 -12.65
C ARG A 144 -14.59 -6.46 -13.71
N ALA A 145 -13.94 -5.30 -13.70
CA ALA A 145 -12.88 -4.98 -14.65
C ALA A 145 -11.72 -5.98 -14.60
N PHE A 146 -11.33 -6.41 -13.39
CA PHE A 146 -10.32 -7.45 -13.19
C PHE A 146 -10.75 -8.78 -13.78
N PHE A 147 -12.00 -9.22 -13.56
CA PHE A 147 -12.53 -10.48 -14.09
C PHE A 147 -12.66 -10.50 -15.62
N GLN A 148 -12.80 -9.34 -16.23
CA GLN A 148 -12.87 -9.17 -17.68
C GLN A 148 -11.51 -8.95 -18.35
N SER A 149 -10.42 -8.83 -17.56
CA SER A 149 -9.11 -8.47 -18.05
C SER A 149 -8.34 -9.65 -18.65
N GLU A 150 -7.52 -9.37 -19.64
CA GLU A 150 -6.52 -10.31 -20.14
C GLU A 150 -5.52 -10.73 -19.05
N VAL A 151 -5.28 -9.86 -18.08
CA VAL A 151 -4.38 -10.14 -16.95
C VAL A 151 -4.88 -11.33 -16.13
N LEU A 152 -6.18 -11.42 -15.83
CA LEU A 152 -6.71 -12.58 -15.12
C LEU A 152 -6.63 -13.84 -15.98
N GLU A 153 -6.81 -13.74 -17.30
CA GLU A 153 -6.64 -14.90 -18.20
C GLU A 153 -5.17 -15.37 -18.26
N GLU A 154 -4.21 -14.46 -18.24
CA GLU A 154 -2.79 -14.81 -18.12
C GLU A 154 -2.51 -15.52 -16.79
N ILE A 155 -3.04 -15.01 -15.68
CA ILE A 155 -2.90 -15.62 -14.36
C ILE A 155 -3.51 -17.04 -14.35
N ARG A 156 -4.69 -17.23 -14.91
CA ARG A 156 -5.36 -18.55 -15.02
C ARG A 156 -4.56 -19.58 -15.82
N ARG A 157 -3.89 -19.14 -16.90
CA ARG A 157 -3.06 -20.01 -17.75
C ARG A 157 -1.71 -20.32 -17.12
N THR A 158 -1.27 -19.53 -16.17
CA THR A 158 0.03 -19.71 -15.50
C THR A 158 -0.07 -20.79 -14.43
N PRO A 159 0.69 -21.90 -14.55
CA PRO A 159 0.72 -22.93 -13.52
C PRO A 159 1.08 -22.39 -12.15
N HIS A 160 0.46 -22.90 -11.10
CA HIS A 160 0.61 -22.35 -9.74
C HIS A 160 2.03 -22.48 -9.17
N ASP A 161 2.81 -23.45 -9.64
CA ASP A 161 4.23 -23.62 -9.30
C ASP A 161 5.12 -22.50 -9.88
N ARG A 162 4.60 -21.74 -10.83
CA ARG A 162 5.24 -20.54 -11.40
C ARG A 162 4.79 -19.24 -10.74
N TRP A 163 3.87 -19.27 -9.78
CA TRP A 163 3.45 -18.11 -9.00
C TRP A 163 4.49 -17.82 -7.92
N LEU A 164 5.15 -16.70 -8.01
CA LEU A 164 6.28 -16.31 -7.15
C LEU A 164 5.84 -15.59 -5.89
N GLY A 165 4.74 -14.81 -5.95
CA GLY A 165 4.20 -14.09 -4.79
C GLY A 165 2.77 -13.58 -5.03
N VAL A 166 1.99 -13.50 -3.96
CA VAL A 166 0.62 -12.96 -3.93
C VAL A 166 0.50 -12.01 -2.74
N ASP A 167 0.74 -10.70 -2.95
CA ASP A 167 0.64 -9.65 -1.93
C ASP A 167 1.30 -10.05 -0.59
N GLU A 168 2.51 -10.53 -0.67
CA GLU A 168 3.32 -10.90 0.49
C GLU A 168 4.28 -9.76 0.82
N LEU A 169 4.25 -9.31 2.08
CA LEU A 169 5.24 -8.35 2.56
C LEU A 169 6.59 -9.04 2.71
N ASP A 170 7.58 -8.57 1.95
CA ASP A 170 8.95 -9.08 2.00
C ASP A 170 9.94 -7.91 2.07
N HIS A 171 11.22 -8.22 2.16
CA HIS A 171 12.27 -7.23 2.18
C HIS A 171 13.55 -7.73 1.50
N TRP A 172 14.37 -6.77 1.11
CA TRP A 172 15.73 -6.98 0.61
C TRP A 172 16.66 -5.90 1.16
N PHE A 173 17.94 -5.98 0.87
CA PHE A 173 18.90 -4.99 1.32
C PHE A 173 19.49 -4.24 0.15
N PHE A 174 19.43 -2.91 0.22
CA PHE A 174 20.06 -2.00 -0.71
C PHE A 174 21.12 -1.19 0.03
N GLU A 175 22.40 -1.40 -0.29
CA GLU A 175 23.53 -0.71 0.36
C GLU A 175 23.42 -0.70 1.89
N GLY A 176 23.14 -1.87 2.48
CA GLY A 176 22.98 -2.05 3.92
C GLY A 176 21.67 -1.54 4.52
N THR A 177 20.78 -0.92 3.74
CA THR A 177 19.46 -0.47 4.19
C THR A 177 18.40 -1.50 3.86
N LYS A 178 17.57 -1.85 4.84
CA LYS A 178 16.41 -2.73 4.66
C LYS A 178 15.33 -2.03 3.83
N ILE A 179 14.91 -2.64 2.74
CA ILE A 179 13.89 -2.15 1.83
C ILE A 179 12.67 -3.05 1.91
N TRP A 180 11.53 -2.49 2.30
CA TRP A 180 10.27 -3.22 2.31
C TRP A 180 9.60 -3.15 0.95
N VAL A 181 9.08 -4.30 0.50
CA VAL A 181 8.31 -4.44 -0.73
C VAL A 181 7.08 -5.30 -0.47
N ALA A 182 6.00 -5.01 -1.18
CA ALA A 182 4.82 -5.86 -1.26
C ALA A 182 4.34 -5.80 -2.72
N VAL A 183 4.67 -6.84 -3.49
CA VAL A 183 4.23 -6.97 -4.88
C VAL A 183 2.86 -7.62 -4.86
N ASP A 184 1.87 -7.00 -5.51
CA ASP A 184 0.49 -7.50 -5.49
C ASP A 184 0.38 -8.90 -6.12
N PHE A 185 1.07 -9.11 -7.25
CA PHE A 185 1.20 -10.44 -7.84
C PHE A 185 2.49 -10.57 -8.66
N ALA A 186 3.16 -11.70 -8.51
CA ALA A 186 4.34 -12.03 -9.31
C ALA A 186 4.29 -13.46 -9.81
N TYR A 187 4.66 -13.67 -11.08
CA TYR A 187 4.74 -14.99 -11.69
C TYR A 187 5.86 -15.07 -12.73
N ARG A 188 6.26 -16.30 -13.07
CA ARG A 188 7.24 -16.59 -14.12
C ARG A 188 6.51 -17.14 -15.35
N ASP A 189 6.73 -16.53 -16.51
CA ASP A 189 6.16 -17.02 -17.78
C ASP A 189 6.90 -18.26 -18.35
N ALA A 190 6.47 -18.73 -19.51
CA ALA A 190 7.07 -19.90 -20.15
C ALA A 190 8.51 -19.65 -20.64
N GLU A 191 8.83 -18.42 -20.94
CA GLU A 191 10.15 -17.94 -21.39
C GLU A 191 11.10 -17.67 -20.22
N GLY A 192 10.62 -17.82 -18.97
CA GLY A 192 11.41 -17.62 -17.74
C GLY A 192 11.43 -16.17 -17.27
N ARG A 193 10.71 -15.25 -17.90
CA ARG A 193 10.61 -13.85 -17.47
C ARG A 193 9.73 -13.75 -16.23
N VAL A 194 10.06 -12.82 -15.33
CA VAL A 194 9.28 -12.53 -14.13
C VAL A 194 8.38 -11.33 -14.38
N HIS A 195 7.09 -11.56 -14.29
CA HIS A 195 6.06 -10.53 -14.36
C HIS A 195 5.75 -10.03 -12.94
N LEU A 196 5.76 -8.71 -12.79
CA LEU A 196 5.45 -8.01 -11.55
C LEU A 196 4.22 -7.15 -11.80
N LEU A 197 3.11 -7.48 -11.17
CA LEU A 197 1.84 -6.76 -11.33
C LEU A 197 1.53 -5.98 -10.06
N ASP A 198 1.09 -4.76 -10.23
CA ASP A 198 0.65 -3.86 -9.17
C ASP A 198 -0.72 -3.28 -9.52
N TRP A 199 -1.72 -3.54 -8.68
CA TRP A 199 -3.10 -3.12 -8.89
C TRP A 199 -3.28 -1.65 -8.54
N LYS A 200 -3.97 -0.90 -9.41
CA LYS A 200 -4.27 0.51 -9.20
C LYS A 200 -5.77 0.77 -9.25
N THR A 201 -6.31 1.31 -8.17
CA THR A 201 -7.71 1.76 -8.06
C THR A 201 -7.85 3.28 -8.21
N GLY A 202 -6.79 3.96 -8.62
CA GLY A 202 -6.74 5.38 -8.90
C GLY A 202 -6.37 5.66 -10.34
N LYS A 203 -6.30 6.94 -10.68
CA LYS A 203 -5.78 7.38 -11.99
C LYS A 203 -4.27 7.20 -12.06
N GLU A 204 -3.77 7.00 -13.27
CA GLU A 204 -2.33 6.92 -13.54
C GLU A 204 -1.55 8.13 -13.02
N ARG A 205 -0.43 7.85 -12.36
CA ARG A 205 0.52 8.86 -11.89
C ARG A 205 1.94 8.41 -12.18
N GLY A 206 2.77 9.31 -12.71
CA GLY A 206 4.17 8.99 -13.05
C GLY A 206 5.01 8.42 -11.90
N VAL A 207 4.64 8.73 -10.65
CA VAL A 207 5.30 8.19 -9.44
C VAL A 207 5.09 6.67 -9.26
N ASP A 208 4.07 6.10 -9.89
CA ASP A 208 3.77 4.66 -9.80
C ASP A 208 4.84 3.82 -10.49
N HIS A 209 5.48 4.34 -11.53
CA HIS A 209 6.58 3.69 -12.25
C HIS A 209 7.79 3.41 -11.34
N THR A 210 8.12 4.32 -10.43
CA THR A 210 9.20 4.13 -9.45
C THR A 210 8.93 2.96 -8.51
N GLN A 211 7.67 2.71 -8.17
CA GLN A 211 7.28 1.57 -7.35
C GLN A 211 7.61 0.26 -8.06
N VAL A 212 7.21 0.15 -9.33
CA VAL A 212 7.49 -1.05 -10.15
C VAL A 212 9.00 -1.22 -10.38
N ALA A 213 9.75 -0.13 -10.61
CA ALA A 213 11.21 -0.19 -10.72
C ALA A 213 11.86 -0.70 -9.43
N SER A 214 11.37 -0.30 -8.25
CA SER A 214 11.86 -0.83 -6.96
C SER A 214 11.54 -2.32 -6.79
N TYR A 215 10.39 -2.79 -7.28
CA TYR A 215 10.05 -4.21 -7.32
C TYR A 215 10.94 -4.99 -8.29
N ALA A 216 11.32 -4.39 -9.42
CA ALA A 216 12.23 -5.02 -10.37
C ALA A 216 13.64 -5.23 -9.77
N LEU A 217 14.14 -4.25 -8.99
CA LEU A 217 15.39 -4.41 -8.24
C LEU A 217 15.30 -5.55 -7.22
N TYR A 218 14.19 -5.63 -6.48
CA TYR A 218 13.92 -6.74 -5.56
C TYR A 218 13.86 -8.08 -6.29
N ALA A 219 13.12 -8.18 -7.40
CA ALA A 219 12.95 -9.40 -8.17
C ALA A 219 14.29 -9.95 -8.69
N ARG A 220 15.18 -9.08 -9.16
CA ARG A 220 16.53 -9.46 -9.61
C ARG A 220 17.34 -10.12 -8.50
N GLN A 221 17.26 -9.59 -7.29
CA GLN A 221 17.98 -10.16 -6.14
C GLN A 221 17.31 -11.42 -5.60
N LYS A 222 15.98 -11.41 -5.50
CA LYS A 222 15.20 -12.50 -4.87
C LYS A 222 15.10 -13.75 -5.72
N TRP A 223 14.90 -13.58 -7.03
CA TRP A 223 14.61 -14.68 -7.97
C TRP A 223 15.68 -14.89 -9.03
N ASP A 224 16.84 -14.26 -8.85
CA ASP A 224 17.99 -14.36 -9.77
C ASP A 224 17.60 -14.15 -11.24
N VAL A 225 16.93 -13.02 -11.51
CA VAL A 225 16.42 -12.69 -12.85
C VAL A 225 17.40 -11.77 -13.57
N LYS A 226 17.67 -12.05 -14.84
CA LYS A 226 18.46 -11.17 -15.70
C LYS A 226 17.79 -9.80 -15.87
N PRO A 227 18.53 -8.72 -16.20
CA PRO A 227 17.98 -7.39 -16.37
C PRO A 227 16.78 -7.31 -17.34
N ASP A 228 16.88 -8.01 -18.47
CA ASP A 228 15.87 -8.11 -19.53
C ASP A 228 14.74 -9.13 -19.22
N GLY A 229 14.88 -9.86 -18.12
CA GLY A 229 13.94 -10.89 -17.70
C GLY A 229 12.83 -10.40 -16.75
N VAL A 230 12.72 -9.09 -16.50
CA VAL A 230 11.67 -8.53 -15.64
C VAL A 230 10.68 -7.73 -16.49
N VAL A 231 9.39 -8.04 -16.33
CA VAL A 231 8.28 -7.34 -16.99
C VAL A 231 7.43 -6.68 -15.91
N GLY A 232 7.53 -5.37 -15.79
CA GLY A 232 6.72 -4.58 -14.87
C GLY A 232 5.35 -4.24 -15.47
N GLY A 233 4.28 -4.27 -14.66
CA GLY A 233 2.94 -3.89 -15.09
C GLY A 233 2.14 -3.20 -14.01
N LEU A 234 1.60 -2.03 -14.34
CA LEU A 234 0.57 -1.34 -13.58
C LEU A 234 -0.79 -1.73 -14.15
N VAL A 235 -1.67 -2.26 -13.33
CA VAL A 235 -3.00 -2.73 -13.76
C VAL A 235 -4.06 -1.80 -13.19
N TYR A 236 -4.63 -0.96 -14.04
CA TYR A 236 -5.65 0.01 -13.66
C TYR A 236 -7.03 -0.65 -13.64
N LEU A 237 -7.58 -0.80 -12.44
CA LEU A 237 -8.83 -1.52 -12.17
C LEU A 237 -10.07 -0.64 -12.26
N VAL A 238 -9.95 0.66 -12.02
CA VAL A 238 -11.09 1.60 -12.15
C VAL A 238 -11.17 2.06 -13.59
N GLN A 239 -12.15 1.52 -14.29
CA GLN A 239 -12.44 1.79 -15.70
C GLN A 239 -13.85 2.36 -15.85
N GLU A 240 -14.16 2.86 -17.05
CA GLU A 240 -15.54 3.14 -17.43
C GLU A 240 -16.37 1.84 -17.38
N GLU A 241 -17.67 1.96 -17.12
CA GLU A 241 -18.54 0.80 -16.99
C GLU A 241 -18.45 -0.15 -18.19
N GLY A 242 -18.22 -1.43 -17.90
CA GLY A 242 -18.10 -2.48 -18.90
C GLY A 242 -16.74 -2.61 -19.58
N ARG A 243 -15.74 -1.79 -19.19
CA ARG A 243 -14.36 -1.96 -19.70
C ARG A 243 -13.54 -2.87 -18.81
N PRO A 244 -12.70 -3.75 -19.39
CA PRO A 244 -11.75 -4.57 -18.65
C PRO A 244 -10.65 -3.70 -18.02
N ALA A 245 -9.98 -4.22 -17.00
CA ALA A 245 -8.79 -3.58 -16.45
C ALA A 245 -7.67 -3.56 -17.50
N GLU A 246 -6.95 -2.44 -17.56
CA GLU A 246 -5.87 -2.23 -18.53
C GLU A 246 -4.51 -2.31 -17.85
N ARG A 247 -3.56 -2.98 -18.51
CA ARG A 247 -2.17 -3.06 -18.07
C ARG A 247 -1.31 -2.08 -18.84
N THR A 248 -0.64 -1.17 -18.11
CA THR A 248 0.45 -0.33 -18.64
C THR A 248 1.78 -0.99 -18.30
N SER A 249 2.59 -1.26 -19.34
CA SER A 249 3.93 -1.80 -19.14
C SER A 249 4.87 -0.74 -18.58
N VAL A 250 5.68 -1.14 -17.60
CA VAL A 250 6.71 -0.29 -17.01
C VAL A 250 8.08 -0.85 -17.37
N ALA A 251 8.89 -0.01 -18.02
CA ALA A 251 10.24 -0.40 -18.37
C ALA A 251 11.06 -0.76 -17.12
N ALA A 252 11.77 -1.88 -17.18
CA ALA A 252 12.70 -2.32 -16.16
C ALA A 252 14.13 -2.41 -16.72
N ASP A 253 14.45 -1.54 -17.70
CA ASP A 253 15.78 -1.41 -18.28
C ASP A 253 16.78 -0.84 -17.26
N GLU A 254 18.06 -0.97 -17.56
CA GLU A 254 19.11 -0.56 -16.62
C GLU A 254 19.10 0.95 -16.33
N ALA A 255 18.69 1.77 -17.29
CA ALA A 255 18.57 3.23 -17.08
C ALA A 255 17.46 3.55 -16.06
N THR A 256 16.30 2.92 -16.18
CA THR A 256 15.17 3.04 -15.22
C THR A 256 15.58 2.52 -13.83
N LEU A 257 16.27 1.39 -13.77
CA LEU A 257 16.74 0.82 -12.51
C LEU A 257 17.80 1.69 -11.83
N GLU A 258 18.72 2.29 -12.60
CA GLU A 258 19.71 3.21 -12.02
C GLU A 258 19.10 4.53 -11.55
N ALA A 259 18.12 5.04 -12.26
CA ALA A 259 17.32 6.19 -11.79
C ALA A 259 16.62 5.86 -10.46
N CYS A 260 16.07 4.65 -10.33
CA CYS A 260 15.46 4.19 -9.09
C CYS A 260 16.48 4.07 -7.94
N ARG A 261 17.67 3.50 -8.20
CA ARG A 261 18.77 3.41 -7.20
C ARG A 261 19.19 4.80 -6.74
N THR A 262 19.35 5.73 -7.68
CA THR A 262 19.73 7.12 -7.37
C THR A 262 18.68 7.81 -6.49
N LEU A 263 17.38 7.64 -6.81
CA LEU A 263 16.30 8.15 -5.99
C LEU A 263 16.34 7.52 -4.57
N MET A 264 16.53 6.21 -4.48
CA MET A 264 16.59 5.51 -3.19
C MET A 264 17.76 6.01 -2.34
N ARG A 265 18.98 6.16 -2.91
CA ARG A 265 20.16 6.72 -2.21
C ARG A 265 19.88 8.12 -1.66
N GLY A 266 19.36 9.02 -2.50
CA GLY A 266 19.05 10.38 -2.10
C GLY A 266 17.98 10.41 -1.01
N SER A 267 16.90 9.65 -1.18
CA SER A 267 15.82 9.55 -0.21
C SER A 267 16.29 8.99 1.14
N ILE A 268 17.06 7.90 1.14
CA ILE A 268 17.62 7.30 2.35
C ILE A 268 18.55 8.30 3.06
N ALA A 269 19.39 9.00 2.32
CA ALA A 269 20.29 10.01 2.88
C ALA A 269 19.54 11.16 3.53
N GLU A 270 18.51 11.72 2.85
CA GLU A 270 17.66 12.78 3.40
C GLU A 270 16.92 12.34 4.68
N MET A 271 16.30 11.16 4.65
CA MET A 271 15.57 10.63 5.80
C MET A 271 16.49 10.36 6.99
N ARG A 272 17.71 9.85 6.74
CA ARG A 272 18.71 9.64 7.80
C ARG A 272 19.31 10.95 8.31
N ALA A 273 19.41 11.99 7.47
CA ALA A 273 19.90 13.30 7.90
C ALA A 273 18.97 13.98 8.91
N ALA A 274 17.68 13.65 8.89
CA ALA A 274 16.70 14.15 9.86
C ALA A 274 16.75 13.42 11.24
N LEU A 275 17.60 12.37 11.38
CA LEU A 275 17.72 11.65 12.65
C LEU A 275 18.77 12.29 13.54
N VAL A 276 18.48 12.33 14.84
CA VAL A 276 19.39 12.77 15.89
C VAL A 276 20.50 11.73 16.13
N ASP A 277 20.12 10.47 16.15
CA ASP A 277 21.04 9.35 16.24
C ASP A 277 20.73 8.37 15.11
N ARG A 278 21.62 8.31 14.12
CA ARG A 278 21.44 7.49 12.92
C ARG A 278 21.66 6.00 13.19
N GLU A 279 22.49 5.66 14.14
CA GLU A 279 22.79 4.26 14.50
C GLU A 279 21.64 3.63 15.27
N LYS A 280 21.08 4.39 16.23
CA LYS A 280 19.94 3.95 17.04
C LYS A 280 18.59 4.30 16.44
N ASN A 281 18.56 4.90 15.26
CA ASN A 281 17.34 5.35 14.57
C ASN A 281 16.45 6.25 15.47
N VAL A 282 17.06 7.24 16.15
CA VAL A 282 16.36 8.17 17.03
C VAL A 282 15.98 9.45 16.29
N ALA A 283 14.73 9.85 16.39
CA ALA A 283 14.17 11.05 15.78
C ALA A 283 13.55 11.98 16.84
N ARG A 284 13.62 13.30 16.63
CA ARG A 284 12.90 14.31 17.41
C ARG A 284 11.87 14.98 16.53
N VAL A 285 10.72 15.31 17.10
CA VAL A 285 9.60 15.90 16.36
C VAL A 285 9.95 17.25 15.73
N GLU A 286 10.85 18.03 16.34
CA GLU A 286 11.30 19.34 15.89
C GLU A 286 12.05 19.27 14.54
N ASP A 287 12.73 18.16 14.27
CA ASP A 287 13.53 17.94 13.06
C ASP A 287 12.66 17.55 11.85
N PHE A 288 11.34 17.40 12.05
CA PHE A 288 10.37 17.04 11.03
C PHE A 288 9.29 18.11 10.90
N PRO A 289 9.50 19.17 10.12
CA PRO A 289 8.53 20.26 9.98
C PRO A 289 7.20 19.81 9.37
N GLN A 290 6.16 20.57 9.66
CA GLN A 290 4.85 20.40 9.00
C GLN A 290 4.94 20.96 7.58
N THR A 291 4.18 20.37 6.65
CA THR A 291 4.03 20.94 5.31
C THR A 291 3.26 22.26 5.36
N GLU A 292 3.56 23.16 4.43
CA GLU A 292 2.77 24.40 4.21
C GLU A 292 1.49 24.16 3.41
N ASP A 293 1.34 23.00 2.79
CA ASP A 293 0.14 22.59 2.05
C ASP A 293 -1.04 22.34 3.00
N ARG A 294 -1.90 23.36 3.15
CA ARG A 294 -3.08 23.31 4.03
C ARG A 294 -4.17 22.37 3.51
N GLU A 295 -4.31 22.21 2.22
CA GLU A 295 -5.28 21.29 1.65
C GLU A 295 -4.90 19.83 1.99
N ARG A 296 -3.61 19.53 1.94
CA ARG A 296 -3.09 18.25 2.41
C ARG A 296 -3.33 18.03 3.90
N CYS A 297 -3.09 19.07 4.71
CA CYS A 297 -3.37 19.01 6.15
C CYS A 297 -4.84 18.74 6.44
N ALA A 298 -5.77 19.37 5.71
CA ALA A 298 -7.21 19.18 5.89
C ALA A 298 -7.66 17.71 5.69
N ARG A 299 -6.93 16.94 4.87
CA ARG A 299 -7.20 15.51 4.61
C ARG A 299 -6.33 14.56 5.43
N CYS A 300 -5.43 15.08 6.27
CA CYS A 300 -4.46 14.30 7.01
C CYS A 300 -5.07 13.71 8.28
N ALA A 301 -4.79 12.42 8.54
CA ALA A 301 -5.20 11.78 9.79
C ALA A 301 -4.55 12.42 11.04
N PHE A 302 -3.41 13.07 10.89
CA PHE A 302 -2.70 13.71 12.00
C PHE A 302 -3.01 15.20 12.18
N ARG A 303 -4.05 15.74 11.53
CA ARG A 303 -4.35 17.18 11.60
C ARG A 303 -4.63 17.66 13.03
N ARG A 304 -5.27 16.86 13.89
CA ARG A 304 -5.51 17.20 15.30
C ARG A 304 -4.21 17.34 16.10
N PRO A 305 -3.32 16.35 16.21
CA PRO A 305 -2.07 16.51 16.94
C PRO A 305 -1.10 17.51 16.31
N CYS A 306 -1.31 17.90 15.05
CA CYS A 306 -0.55 18.97 14.38
C CYS A 306 -1.15 20.36 14.58
N GLY A 307 -2.31 20.53 15.25
CA GLY A 307 -3.00 21.81 15.38
C GLY A 307 -3.47 22.40 14.05
N ARG A 308 -3.89 21.53 13.11
CA ARG A 308 -4.32 21.90 11.75
C ARG A 308 -5.80 21.63 11.49
N ILE A 309 -6.60 21.58 12.57
CA ILE A 309 -8.07 21.41 12.50
C ILE A 309 -8.71 22.74 12.06
#